data_e9678424af9891ed9e841bcf0d4e15d3
#
_entry.id   e9678424af9891ed9e841bcf0d4e15d3
#
_cell.length_a   1.000
_cell.length_b   1.000
_cell.length_c   1.000
_cell.angle_alpha   90.00
_cell.angle_beta   90.00
_cell.angle_gamma   90.00
#
_symmetry.space_group_name_H-M   'P 1'
#
loop_
_entity.id
_entity.type
_entity.pdbx_description
1 polymer ?
#
loop_
_entity_poly.entity_id
_entity_poly.type
_entity_poly.pdbx_seq_one_letter_code
_entity_poly.pdbx_strand_id
1 'polypeptide(L)'
;MEERVVKISRVAKVVKGGRHLSFSAMVVVGDSKGKVGVGLGKADAVPDAVKKGGYYARKNMVNVPLSKTTITHEIKVKYCGAEVMLRPAAPGTGVIAGGSVRAVVELAGIKDILTKATHSTNPINLVKATFKALSMLKDPEAEKARRQIVINAGVGIDSNEVSSKVSAS
;
A
#
# COMPACT_ATOMS: atom_id res chain seq x y z
N MET A 1 -9.81 -7.57 -13.47
CA MET A 1 -9.03 -6.43 -12.96
C MET A 1 -9.81 -5.16 -13.22
N GLU A 2 -10.05 -4.40 -12.18
CA GLU A 2 -10.72 -3.11 -12.27
C GLU A 2 -9.69 -1.99 -12.25
N GLU A 3 -10.01 -0.89 -12.95
CA GLU A 3 -9.17 0.29 -12.92
C GLU A 3 -10.00 1.54 -12.55
N ARG A 4 -9.42 2.40 -11.77
CA ARG A 4 -10.04 3.64 -11.32
C ARG A 4 -9.10 4.82 -11.49
N VAL A 5 -9.56 5.86 -12.15
CA VAL A 5 -8.84 7.12 -12.28
C VAL A 5 -9.10 7.97 -11.05
N VAL A 6 -8.05 8.30 -10.30
CA VAL A 6 -8.14 9.09 -9.07
C VAL A 6 -8.10 10.58 -9.36
N LYS A 7 -7.19 11.01 -10.25
CA LYS A 7 -7.04 12.41 -10.61
C LYS A 7 -6.50 12.57 -12.02
N ILE A 8 -7.09 13.49 -12.77
CA ILE A 8 -6.57 13.99 -14.05
C ILE A 8 -6.16 15.44 -13.83
N SER A 9 -4.99 15.81 -14.30
CA SER A 9 -4.48 17.18 -14.22
C SER A 9 -3.96 17.61 -15.60
N ARG A 10 -4.34 18.80 -16.03
CA ARG A 10 -3.74 19.45 -17.20
C ARG A 10 -2.42 20.08 -16.78
N VAL A 11 -1.35 19.74 -17.46
CA VAL A 11 0.00 20.26 -17.21
C VAL A 11 0.50 20.99 -18.44
N ALA A 12 1.26 22.05 -18.25
CA ALA A 12 1.77 22.87 -19.33
C ALA A 12 3.28 23.01 -19.20
N LYS A 13 4.00 22.85 -20.32
CA LYS A 13 5.41 23.20 -20.45
C LYS A 13 5.49 24.52 -21.23
N VAL A 14 6.10 25.53 -20.63
CA VAL A 14 6.36 26.81 -21.32
C VAL A 14 7.54 26.62 -22.27
N VAL A 15 7.37 26.98 -23.52
CA VAL A 15 8.39 26.91 -24.58
C VAL A 15 8.48 28.25 -25.28
N LYS A 16 9.55 28.49 -26.04
CA LYS A 16 9.70 29.69 -26.89
C LYS A 16 8.53 29.71 -27.87
N GLY A 17 7.68 30.73 -27.80
CA GLY A 17 6.51 30.90 -28.66
C GLY A 17 5.17 30.40 -28.07
N GLY A 18 5.13 29.87 -26.84
CA GLY A 18 3.85 29.48 -26.22
C GLY A 18 3.93 28.43 -25.14
N ARG A 19 2.85 27.63 -25.01
CA ARG A 19 2.73 26.58 -24.00
C ARG A 19 2.35 25.26 -24.68
N HIS A 20 3.14 24.24 -24.44
CA HIS A 20 2.76 22.85 -24.82
C HIS A 20 1.94 22.25 -23.70
N LEU A 21 0.69 21.91 -24.00
CA LEU A 21 -0.26 21.31 -23.03
C LEU A 21 -0.20 19.80 -23.09
N SER A 22 -0.28 19.14 -21.94
CA SER A 22 -0.44 17.71 -21.83
C SER A 22 -1.27 17.36 -20.58
N PHE A 23 -1.70 16.10 -20.47
CA PHE A 23 -2.49 15.61 -19.34
C PHE A 23 -1.71 14.57 -18.56
N SER A 24 -1.85 14.62 -17.23
CA SER A 24 -1.37 13.54 -16.37
C SER A 24 -2.55 12.91 -15.65
N ALA A 25 -2.61 11.57 -15.65
CA ALA A 25 -3.64 10.78 -15.00
C ALA A 25 -3.01 9.87 -13.96
N MET A 26 -3.54 9.92 -12.73
CA MET A 26 -3.22 8.98 -11.65
C MET A 26 -4.23 7.85 -11.68
N VAL A 27 -3.76 6.64 -11.95
CA VAL A 27 -4.60 5.45 -12.14
C VAL A 27 -4.23 4.40 -11.10
N VAL A 28 -5.23 3.76 -10.54
CA VAL A 28 -5.11 2.60 -9.65
C VAL A 28 -5.75 1.41 -10.32
N VAL A 29 -5.10 0.27 -10.27
CA VAL A 29 -5.59 -1.00 -10.81
C VAL A 29 -5.57 -2.04 -9.72
N GLY A 30 -6.61 -2.87 -9.60
CA GLY A 30 -6.66 -3.95 -8.64
C GLY A 30 -7.51 -5.13 -9.12
N ASP A 31 -7.37 -6.24 -8.44
CA ASP A 31 -8.15 -7.45 -8.72
C ASP A 31 -9.24 -7.73 -7.66
N SER A 32 -9.35 -6.85 -6.66
CA SER A 32 -10.23 -7.01 -5.49
C SER A 32 -9.98 -8.30 -4.70
N LYS A 33 -8.80 -8.92 -4.86
CA LYS A 33 -8.36 -10.18 -4.23
C LYS A 33 -6.99 -10.07 -3.56
N GLY A 34 -6.60 -8.87 -3.17
CA GLY A 34 -5.32 -8.61 -2.51
C GLY A 34 -4.22 -8.09 -3.41
N LYS A 35 -4.47 -7.86 -4.71
CA LYS A 35 -3.47 -7.25 -5.59
C LYS A 35 -3.89 -5.85 -6.00
N VAL A 36 -3.02 -4.89 -5.81
CA VAL A 36 -3.23 -3.51 -6.21
C VAL A 36 -1.96 -2.92 -6.81
N GLY A 37 -2.11 -2.07 -7.81
CA GLY A 37 -1.02 -1.36 -8.46
C GLY A 37 -1.39 0.09 -8.70
N VAL A 38 -0.39 0.94 -8.78
CA VAL A 38 -0.54 2.38 -8.96
C VAL A 38 0.35 2.88 -10.08
N GLY A 39 -0.19 3.69 -10.98
CA GLY A 39 0.54 4.23 -12.11
C GLY A 39 0.18 5.69 -12.39
N LEU A 40 1.19 6.47 -12.76
CA LEU A 40 1.03 7.83 -13.26
C LEU A 40 1.34 7.85 -14.76
N GLY A 41 0.34 8.14 -15.57
CA GLY A 41 0.48 8.30 -17.02
C GLY A 41 0.50 9.78 -17.41
N LYS A 42 1.27 10.12 -18.44
CA LYS A 42 1.29 11.45 -19.06
C LYS A 42 1.22 11.31 -20.58
N ALA A 43 0.33 12.07 -21.21
CA ALA A 43 0.16 12.13 -22.67
C ALA A 43 -0.51 13.45 -23.08
N ASP A 44 -0.57 13.71 -24.39
CA ASP A 44 -1.22 14.91 -24.93
C ASP A 44 -2.75 14.79 -24.94
N ALA A 45 -3.27 13.54 -24.97
CA ALA A 45 -4.69 13.25 -24.82
C ALA A 45 -4.99 12.52 -23.49
N VAL A 46 -6.15 12.79 -22.90
CA VAL A 46 -6.59 12.16 -21.64
C VAL A 46 -6.70 10.64 -21.76
N PRO A 47 -7.31 10.04 -22.81
CA PRO A 47 -7.40 8.59 -22.94
C PRO A 47 -6.03 7.90 -22.96
N ASP A 48 -5.06 8.50 -23.63
CA ASP A 48 -3.69 7.95 -23.71
C ASP A 48 -2.94 8.08 -22.40
N ALA A 49 -3.15 9.18 -21.66
CA ALA A 49 -2.61 9.33 -20.31
C ALA A 49 -3.16 8.25 -19.37
N VAL A 50 -4.46 7.94 -19.43
CA VAL A 50 -5.10 6.88 -18.65
C VAL A 50 -4.55 5.50 -19.04
N LYS A 51 -4.49 5.17 -20.35
CA LYS A 51 -3.91 3.91 -20.84
C LYS A 51 -2.48 3.71 -20.37
N LYS A 52 -1.62 4.74 -20.48
CA LYS A 52 -0.23 4.70 -19.96
C LYS A 52 -0.20 4.49 -18.44
N GLY A 53 -1.06 5.20 -17.69
CA GLY A 53 -1.18 5.04 -16.25
C GLY A 53 -1.58 3.61 -15.86
N GLY A 54 -2.58 3.04 -16.52
CA GLY A 54 -3.02 1.66 -16.32
C GLY A 54 -1.92 0.63 -16.64
N TYR A 55 -1.16 0.83 -17.70
CA TYR A 55 -0.01 -0.02 -18.02
C TYR A 55 1.05 -0.01 -16.91
N TYR A 56 1.45 1.18 -16.42
CA TYR A 56 2.39 1.29 -15.32
C TYR A 56 1.83 0.73 -14.01
N ALA A 57 0.55 0.90 -13.74
CA ALA A 57 -0.09 0.33 -12.56
C ALA A 57 -0.06 -1.20 -12.58
N ARG A 58 -0.36 -1.84 -13.73
CA ARG A 58 -0.29 -3.30 -13.88
C ARG A 58 1.14 -3.83 -13.74
N LYS A 59 2.15 -3.10 -14.21
CA LYS A 59 3.56 -3.49 -14.05
C LYS A 59 4.02 -3.44 -12.60
N ASN A 60 3.48 -2.52 -11.80
CA ASN A 60 3.88 -2.27 -10.42
C ASN A 60 2.82 -2.77 -9.42
N MET A 61 2.27 -3.97 -9.62
CA MET A 61 1.31 -4.56 -8.69
C MET A 61 2.02 -5.19 -7.50
N VAL A 62 1.43 -5.02 -6.31
CA VAL A 62 1.90 -5.57 -5.04
C VAL A 62 0.81 -6.45 -4.44
N ASN A 63 1.22 -7.56 -3.82
CA ASN A 63 0.34 -8.38 -2.98
C ASN A 63 0.19 -7.74 -1.62
N VAL A 64 -1.05 -7.62 -1.17
CA VAL A 64 -1.44 -7.09 0.13
C VAL A 64 -1.93 -8.26 0.99
N PRO A 65 -1.29 -8.55 2.13
CA PRO A 65 -1.77 -9.57 3.04
C PRO A 65 -3.08 -9.10 3.68
N LEU A 66 -4.16 -9.81 3.42
CA LEU A 66 -5.49 -9.54 3.95
C LEU A 66 -5.80 -10.49 5.10
N SER A 67 -6.44 -9.98 6.14
CA SER A 67 -7.03 -10.78 7.22
C SER A 67 -8.54 -10.77 7.07
N LYS A 68 -9.12 -11.78 6.40
CA LYS A 68 -10.55 -11.85 6.05
C LYS A 68 -10.98 -10.63 5.22
N THR A 69 -11.68 -9.66 5.85
CA THR A 69 -12.23 -8.46 5.20
C THR A 69 -11.40 -7.20 5.44
N THR A 70 -10.34 -7.29 6.28
CA THR A 70 -9.55 -6.13 6.73
C THR A 70 -8.05 -6.37 6.59
N ILE A 71 -7.24 -5.41 7.02
CA ILE A 71 -5.78 -5.50 7.05
C ILE A 71 -5.27 -6.22 8.32
N THR A 72 -4.05 -6.74 8.26
CA THR A 72 -3.44 -7.55 9.34
C THR A 72 -3.11 -6.77 10.60
N HIS A 73 -2.66 -5.52 10.47
CA HIS A 73 -2.29 -4.65 11.60
C HIS A 73 -2.38 -3.17 11.24
N GLU A 74 -2.36 -2.33 12.26
CA GLU A 74 -2.29 -0.87 12.09
C GLU A 74 -0.94 -0.47 11.50
N ILE A 75 -0.98 0.46 10.55
CA ILE A 75 0.22 1.03 9.95
C ILE A 75 0.04 2.52 9.68
N LYS A 76 1.12 3.28 9.92
CA LYS A 76 1.21 4.70 9.64
C LYS A 76 2.41 4.96 8.74
N VAL A 77 2.19 5.54 7.57
CA VAL A 77 3.24 5.75 6.57
C VAL A 77 3.19 7.16 6.02
N LYS A 78 4.38 7.76 5.92
CA LYS A 78 4.60 9.05 5.29
C LYS A 78 5.20 8.87 3.89
N TYR A 79 4.68 9.60 2.94
CA TYR A 79 5.23 9.73 1.59
C TYR A 79 5.23 11.19 1.17
N CYS A 80 6.42 11.76 0.94
CA CYS A 80 6.58 13.20 0.75
C CYS A 80 5.90 14.00 1.88
N GLY A 81 5.02 14.93 1.56
CA GLY A 81 4.25 15.69 2.55
C GLY A 81 2.95 15.05 3.01
N ALA A 82 2.55 13.88 2.50
CA ALA A 82 1.32 13.19 2.90
C ALA A 82 1.62 12.07 3.89
N GLU A 83 0.77 11.93 4.91
CA GLU A 83 0.84 10.86 5.88
C GLU A 83 -0.52 10.16 5.92
N VAL A 84 -0.51 8.83 5.86
CA VAL A 84 -1.71 8.00 5.89
C VAL A 84 -1.60 6.99 7.03
N MET A 85 -2.64 6.92 7.84
CA MET A 85 -2.83 5.91 8.87
C MET A 85 -3.93 4.95 8.41
N LEU A 86 -3.64 3.65 8.49
CA LEU A 86 -4.58 2.57 8.19
C LEU A 86 -4.75 1.74 9.46
N ARG A 87 -6.01 1.50 9.86
CA ARG A 87 -6.37 0.67 11.01
C ARG A 87 -7.32 -0.43 10.59
N PRO A 88 -7.13 -1.67 11.07
CA PRO A 88 -8.10 -2.72 10.87
C PRO A 88 -9.43 -2.35 11.54
N ALA A 89 -10.53 -2.80 10.95
CA ALA A 89 -11.87 -2.57 11.45
C ALA A 89 -12.65 -3.87 11.59
N ALA A 90 -13.67 -3.87 12.46
CA ALA A 90 -14.57 -5.00 12.61
C ALA A 90 -15.38 -5.24 11.31
N PRO A 91 -15.76 -6.50 11.03
CA PRO A 91 -16.63 -6.81 9.90
C PRO A 91 -17.92 -6.00 9.94
N GLY A 92 -18.32 -5.42 8.81
CA GLY A 92 -19.50 -4.58 8.68
C GLY A 92 -19.27 -3.08 8.91
N THR A 93 -18.06 -2.65 9.30
CA THR A 93 -17.73 -1.23 9.44
C THR A 93 -17.70 -0.51 8.09
N GLY A 94 -17.33 -1.22 7.02
CA GLY A 94 -17.14 -0.65 5.70
C GLY A 94 -15.82 0.12 5.53
N VAL A 95 -15.65 0.73 4.35
CA VAL A 95 -14.45 1.52 4.03
C VAL A 95 -14.63 2.97 4.46
N ILE A 96 -13.97 3.37 5.55
CA ILE A 96 -13.94 4.76 6.02
C ILE A 96 -12.62 5.39 5.57
N ALA A 97 -12.66 6.04 4.41
CA ALA A 97 -11.48 6.59 3.74
C ALA A 97 -11.82 7.80 2.88
N GLY A 98 -10.86 8.72 2.73
CA GLY A 98 -10.92 9.79 1.74
C GLY A 98 -10.84 9.23 0.31
N GLY A 99 -11.39 9.93 -0.68
CA GLY A 99 -11.57 9.41 -2.06
C GLY A 99 -10.31 8.81 -2.70
N SER A 100 -9.14 9.42 -2.50
CA SER A 100 -7.87 8.93 -3.04
C SER A 100 -7.40 7.62 -2.36
N VAL A 101 -7.57 7.53 -1.04
CA VAL A 101 -7.23 6.35 -0.25
C VAL A 101 -8.25 5.24 -0.52
N ARG A 102 -9.54 5.60 -0.56
CA ARG A 102 -10.65 4.67 -0.85
C ARG A 102 -10.46 3.93 -2.16
N ALA A 103 -10.06 4.63 -3.22
CA ALA A 103 -9.82 4.00 -4.53
C ALA A 103 -8.78 2.88 -4.46
N VAL A 104 -7.71 3.05 -3.67
CA VAL A 104 -6.65 2.04 -3.51
C VAL A 104 -7.13 0.87 -2.67
N VAL A 105 -7.81 1.14 -1.56
CA VAL A 105 -8.25 0.15 -0.58
C VAL A 105 -9.35 -0.76 -1.15
N GLU A 106 -10.35 -0.18 -1.83
CA GLU A 106 -11.43 -0.94 -2.48
C GLU A 106 -10.90 -1.85 -3.59
N LEU A 107 -10.00 -1.33 -4.44
CA LEU A 107 -9.39 -2.12 -5.51
C LEU A 107 -8.42 -3.19 -4.99
N ALA A 108 -7.86 -3.03 -3.79
CA ALA A 108 -7.12 -4.09 -3.10
C ALA A 108 -8.03 -5.20 -2.55
N GLY A 109 -9.35 -4.97 -2.48
CA GLY A 109 -10.32 -5.94 -1.98
C GLY A 109 -10.59 -5.86 -0.48
N ILE A 110 -10.17 -4.78 0.17
CA ILE A 110 -10.45 -4.53 1.59
C ILE A 110 -11.88 -3.99 1.73
N LYS A 111 -12.68 -4.61 2.58
CA LYS A 111 -14.08 -4.26 2.82
C LYS A 111 -14.28 -3.43 4.09
N ASP A 112 -13.43 -3.65 5.09
CA ASP A 112 -13.57 -3.02 6.41
C ASP A 112 -12.23 -2.41 6.82
N ILE A 113 -12.17 -1.07 6.88
CA ILE A 113 -10.96 -0.34 7.26
C ILE A 113 -11.29 1.07 7.76
N LEU A 114 -10.52 1.52 8.74
CA LEU A 114 -10.50 2.90 9.20
C LEU A 114 -9.23 3.58 8.70
N THR A 115 -9.36 4.74 8.07
CA THR A 115 -8.21 5.47 7.56
C THR A 115 -8.27 6.95 7.92
N LYS A 116 -7.10 7.55 8.08
CA LYS A 116 -6.96 8.99 8.22
C LYS A 116 -5.74 9.47 7.45
N ALA A 117 -5.96 10.48 6.61
CA ALA A 117 -4.90 11.21 5.96
C ALA A 117 -4.60 12.50 6.74
N THR A 118 -3.33 12.78 6.99
CA THR A 118 -2.86 13.97 7.68
C THR A 118 -1.82 14.72 6.84
N HIS A 119 -1.60 15.98 7.17
CA HIS A 119 -0.72 16.91 6.48
C HIS A 119 -1.18 17.24 5.05
N SER A 120 -0.56 16.70 4.02
CA SER A 120 -0.89 17.06 2.63
C SER A 120 -2.12 16.31 2.11
N THR A 121 -3.03 17.05 1.48
CA THR A 121 -4.22 16.51 0.81
C THR A 121 -3.99 16.21 -0.68
N ASN A 122 -2.74 16.30 -1.18
CA ASN A 122 -2.45 16.02 -2.58
C ASN A 122 -2.79 14.55 -2.95
N PRO A 123 -3.75 14.31 -3.86
CA PRO A 123 -4.22 12.97 -4.21
C PRO A 123 -3.12 12.03 -4.69
N ILE A 124 -2.13 12.53 -5.43
CA ILE A 124 -1.01 11.73 -5.93
C ILE A 124 -0.16 11.21 -4.78
N ASN A 125 0.14 12.06 -3.80
CA ASN A 125 0.93 11.67 -2.63
C ASN A 125 0.15 10.73 -1.72
N LEU A 126 -1.16 10.96 -1.53
CA LEU A 126 -2.03 10.08 -0.75
C LEU A 126 -2.13 8.68 -1.34
N VAL A 127 -2.33 8.56 -2.66
CA VAL A 127 -2.35 7.27 -3.35
C VAL A 127 -1.03 6.53 -3.19
N LYS A 128 0.11 7.20 -3.38
CA LYS A 128 1.45 6.60 -3.21
C LYS A 128 1.74 6.24 -1.75
N ALA A 129 1.33 7.07 -0.78
CA ALA A 129 1.46 6.78 0.65
C ALA A 129 0.64 5.53 1.03
N THR A 130 -0.61 5.43 0.57
CA THR A 130 -1.47 4.27 0.80
C THR A 130 -0.90 3.02 0.16
N PHE A 131 -0.45 3.09 -1.08
CA PHE A 131 0.20 1.98 -1.77
C PHE A 131 1.44 1.49 -1.02
N LYS A 132 2.30 2.42 -0.58
CA LYS A 132 3.46 2.10 0.26
C LYS A 132 3.06 1.47 1.59
N ALA A 133 2.00 1.96 2.24
CA ALA A 133 1.49 1.40 3.48
C ALA A 133 1.03 -0.06 3.29
N LEU A 134 0.28 -0.34 2.23
CA LEU A 134 -0.18 -1.68 1.91
C LEU A 134 0.97 -2.64 1.56
N SER A 135 2.02 -2.17 0.89
CA SER A 135 3.21 -2.97 0.58
C SER A 135 4.08 -3.30 1.80
N MET A 136 3.96 -2.53 2.88
CA MET A 136 4.70 -2.71 4.13
C MET A 136 3.94 -3.56 5.16
N LEU A 137 2.71 -3.97 4.86
CA LEU A 137 1.96 -4.85 5.74
C LEU A 137 2.67 -6.20 5.87
N LYS A 138 2.73 -6.69 7.10
CA LYS A 138 3.36 -7.97 7.40
C LYS A 138 2.35 -9.10 7.31
N ASP A 139 2.78 -10.20 6.71
CA ASP A 139 2.02 -11.43 6.69
C ASP A 139 2.14 -12.12 8.05
N PRO A 140 1.02 -12.37 8.76
CA PRO A 140 1.04 -12.98 10.09
C PRO A 140 1.59 -14.42 10.08
N GLU A 141 1.43 -15.17 9.01
CA GLU A 141 1.97 -16.54 8.91
C GLU A 141 3.49 -16.52 8.75
N ALA A 142 4.01 -15.67 7.88
CA ALA A 142 5.45 -15.49 7.70
C ALA A 142 6.13 -14.98 8.99
N GLU A 143 5.51 -14.08 9.74
CA GLU A 143 6.04 -13.59 11.01
C GLU A 143 5.99 -14.65 12.12
N LYS A 144 4.98 -15.50 12.16
CA LYS A 144 4.92 -16.64 13.07
C LYS A 144 6.03 -17.65 12.77
N ALA A 145 6.21 -18.01 11.49
CA ALA A 145 7.29 -18.91 11.07
C ALA A 145 8.68 -18.36 11.44
N ARG A 146 8.90 -17.06 11.22
CA ARG A 146 10.16 -16.39 11.58
C ARG A 146 10.42 -16.45 13.09
N ARG A 147 9.41 -16.21 13.94
CA ARG A 147 9.54 -16.31 15.40
C ARG A 147 9.82 -17.73 15.86
N GLN A 148 9.20 -18.74 15.24
CA GLN A 148 9.42 -20.14 15.54
C GLN A 148 10.90 -20.55 15.27
N ILE A 149 11.47 -20.09 14.16
CA ILE A 149 12.88 -20.32 13.83
C ILE A 149 13.79 -19.71 14.89
N VAL A 150 13.53 -18.50 15.34
CA VAL A 150 14.33 -17.81 16.38
C VAL A 150 14.23 -18.53 17.72
N ILE A 151 13.03 -18.97 18.11
CA ILE A 151 12.82 -19.75 19.35
C ILE A 151 13.59 -21.06 19.28
N ASN A 152 13.49 -21.80 18.19
CA ASN A 152 14.19 -23.08 18.03
C ASN A 152 15.73 -22.92 18.00
N ALA A 153 16.23 -21.80 17.44
CA ALA A 153 17.66 -21.47 17.46
C ALA A 153 18.14 -21.02 18.85
N GLY A 154 17.28 -20.33 19.64
CA GLY A 154 17.61 -19.89 20.99
C GLY A 154 17.59 -21.02 22.03
N VAL A 155 16.70 -22.01 21.89
CA VAL A 155 16.65 -23.20 22.76
C VAL A 155 17.87 -24.12 22.58
N GLY A 156 18.58 -24.00 21.43
CA GLY A 156 19.81 -24.77 21.18
C GLY A 156 21.05 -24.26 21.94
N ILE A 157 20.98 -23.12 22.62
CA ILE A 157 22.16 -22.52 23.29
C ILE A 157 22.18 -22.75 24.81
N ASP A 158 21.04 -23.02 25.47
CA ASP A 158 20.97 -23.00 26.92
C ASP A 158 20.84 -24.36 27.62
N SER A 159 20.76 -25.49 26.91
CA SER A 159 20.60 -26.80 27.54
C SER A 159 21.91 -27.48 27.97
N ASN A 160 23.08 -27.01 27.51
CA ASN A 160 24.37 -27.61 27.83
C ASN A 160 25.20 -26.89 28.91
N GLU A 161 24.87 -25.67 29.29
CA GLU A 161 25.61 -24.93 30.32
C GLU A 161 25.05 -25.08 31.74
N VAL A 162 23.81 -25.50 31.89
CA VAL A 162 23.19 -25.65 33.20
C VAL A 162 23.57 -27.01 33.86
N SER A 163 23.84 -28.03 33.05
CA SER A 163 24.21 -29.38 33.60
C SER A 163 25.64 -29.46 34.13
N SER A 164 26.54 -28.57 33.70
CA SER A 164 27.95 -28.59 34.16
C SER A 164 28.21 -27.82 35.44
N LYS A 165 27.26 -26.99 35.90
CA LYS A 165 27.42 -26.22 37.16
C LYS A 165 26.75 -26.85 38.39
N VAL A 166 25.95 -27.91 38.21
CA VAL A 166 25.29 -28.61 39.35
C VAL A 166 26.09 -29.82 39.83
N SER A 167 27.11 -30.29 39.11
CA SER A 167 27.96 -31.42 39.50
C SER A 167 29.29 -31.01 40.13
N ALA A 168 29.48 -29.73 40.47
CA ALA A 168 30.70 -29.19 41.07
C ALA A 168 30.44 -28.42 42.39
N SER A 169 29.44 -28.89 43.19
CA SER A 169 29.25 -28.43 44.58
C SER A 169 28.94 -29.59 45.49
#